data_26cfa4ed7a60a16057423433218b05f3
#
_entry.id   26cfa4ed7a60a16057423433218b05f3
#
_cell.length_a   1.000
_cell.length_b   1.000
_cell.length_c   1.000
_cell.angle_alpha   90.00
_cell.angle_beta   90.00
_cell.angle_gamma   90.00
#
_symmetry.space_group_name_H-M   'P 1'
#
loop_
_entity.id
_entity.type
_entity.pdbx_description
1 polymer ?
#
loop_
_entity_poly.entity_id
_entity_poly.type
_entity_poly.pdbx_seq_one_letter_code
_entity_poly.pdbx_strand_id
1 'polypeptide(L)'
;MLMVASLPVPSIQAETQEQPLIAAAADLQFALSDLAERYQGETGNAVRLVFGSSGNFSRQIQQGAPFELFLSADEQYVWQLAAAGKTRDNGVLYGIGRIVVIAPRSSALTVDDHLAGLQAALQLSQISKFAIANPEHAPYGQRAEEALRHAGLWDALQGKLVLGENVAQAAQFATSGNAQGGIIAYSLALAPAVARQADFALIPANWHQPLLQRMVLLNNAGSVSLDFYRYLQQPEARKIFSQYGFLLPAAQ
;
A
#
# COMPACT_ATOMS: atom_id res chain seq x y z
N MET A 1 -32.90 24.35 60.33
CA MET A 1 -32.92 23.24 59.36
C MET A 1 -32.66 23.84 57.99
N LEU A 2 -31.37 23.88 57.56
CA LEU A 2 -30.99 24.46 56.27
C LEU A 2 -31.09 23.35 55.22
N MET A 3 -31.93 23.54 54.19
CA MET A 3 -31.94 22.72 52.99
C MET A 3 -30.82 23.16 52.07
N VAL A 4 -29.85 22.30 51.84
CA VAL A 4 -28.81 22.48 50.80
C VAL A 4 -29.35 21.92 49.49
N ALA A 5 -29.68 22.80 48.56
CA ALA A 5 -30.07 22.41 47.21
C ALA A 5 -28.77 22.05 46.40
N SER A 6 -28.60 20.79 46.08
CA SER A 6 -27.57 20.33 45.17
C SER A 6 -27.99 20.60 43.71
N LEU A 7 -27.25 21.44 43.00
CA LEU A 7 -27.40 21.68 41.56
C LEU A 7 -26.81 20.49 40.77
N PRO A 8 -27.52 20.00 39.74
CA PRO A 8 -26.98 18.94 38.88
C PRO A 8 -25.79 19.48 38.07
N VAL A 9 -24.66 18.78 38.14
CA VAL A 9 -23.50 19.03 37.28
C VAL A 9 -23.81 18.42 35.92
N PRO A 10 -23.75 19.15 34.80
CA PRO A 10 -23.95 18.57 33.48
C PRO A 10 -22.80 17.63 33.19
N SER A 11 -23.09 16.37 32.97
CA SER A 11 -22.14 15.38 32.43
C SER A 11 -21.87 15.73 30.97
N ILE A 12 -20.70 16.26 30.68
CA ILE A 12 -20.18 16.36 29.30
C ILE A 12 -19.85 14.93 28.89
N GLN A 13 -20.76 14.27 28.20
CA GLN A 13 -20.46 13.09 27.44
C GLN A 13 -19.54 13.57 26.28
N ALA A 14 -18.26 13.25 26.37
CA ALA A 14 -17.39 13.31 25.21
C ALA A 14 -17.96 12.30 24.20
N GLU A 15 -18.61 12.77 23.15
CA GLU A 15 -18.90 11.96 21.97
C GLU A 15 -17.56 11.43 21.50
N THR A 16 -17.33 10.14 21.62
CA THR A 16 -16.24 9.44 20.94
C THR A 16 -16.54 9.56 19.46
N GLN A 17 -15.99 10.58 18.82
CA GLN A 17 -16.10 10.77 17.38
C GLN A 17 -15.49 9.53 16.72
N GLU A 18 -16.35 8.73 16.09
CA GLU A 18 -15.94 7.47 15.47
C GLU A 18 -14.94 7.83 14.35
N GLN A 19 -13.72 7.28 14.46
CA GLN A 19 -12.65 7.60 13.51
C GLN A 19 -13.00 7.02 12.13
N PRO A 20 -12.96 7.83 11.06
CA PRO A 20 -13.28 7.33 9.74
C PRO A 20 -12.34 6.22 9.30
N LEU A 21 -12.91 5.21 8.64
CA LEU A 21 -12.19 4.04 8.18
C LEU A 21 -11.62 4.28 6.78
N ILE A 22 -10.31 4.17 6.65
CA ILE A 22 -9.58 4.43 5.40
C ILE A 22 -9.02 3.11 4.86
N ALA A 23 -9.44 2.70 3.67
CA ALA A 23 -8.87 1.57 2.95
C ALA A 23 -7.64 2.05 2.17
N ALA A 24 -6.49 1.45 2.40
CA ALA A 24 -5.24 1.83 1.75
C ALA A 24 -4.47 0.61 1.22
N ALA A 25 -3.93 0.72 0.03
CA ALA A 25 -3.03 -0.28 -0.53
C ALA A 25 -1.82 -0.47 0.40
N ALA A 26 -1.40 -1.73 0.58
CA ALA A 26 -0.43 -2.11 1.62
C ALA A 26 0.99 -1.56 1.40
N ASP A 27 1.32 -1.11 0.19
CA ASP A 27 2.55 -0.39 -0.11
C ASP A 27 2.65 0.99 0.56
N LEU A 28 1.50 1.55 0.99
CA LEU A 28 1.41 2.80 1.72
C LEU A 28 1.66 2.68 3.23
N GLN A 29 1.85 1.47 3.75
CA GLN A 29 1.84 1.21 5.19
C GLN A 29 2.69 2.20 5.99
N PHE A 30 3.90 2.50 5.55
CA PHE A 30 4.79 3.42 6.29
C PHE A 30 4.50 4.88 5.97
N ALA A 31 4.35 5.23 4.69
CA ALA A 31 4.09 6.61 4.26
C ALA A 31 2.77 7.16 4.83
N LEU A 32 1.70 6.37 4.75
CA LEU A 32 0.39 6.82 5.20
C LEU A 32 0.26 6.83 6.73
N SER A 33 0.98 5.93 7.43
CA SER A 33 1.04 5.97 8.90
C SER A 33 1.72 7.24 9.39
N ASP A 34 2.89 7.61 8.82
CA ASP A 34 3.58 8.89 9.12
C ASP A 34 2.63 10.09 8.84
N LEU A 35 1.95 10.09 7.70
CA LEU A 35 1.01 11.16 7.34
C LEU A 35 -0.20 11.24 8.29
N ALA A 36 -0.74 10.11 8.72
CA ALA A 36 -1.86 10.07 9.65
C ALA A 36 -1.48 10.54 11.06
N GLU A 37 -0.26 10.20 11.54
CA GLU A 37 0.28 10.71 12.81
C GLU A 37 0.47 12.24 12.76
N ARG A 38 1.02 12.78 11.68
CA ARG A 38 1.18 14.24 11.49
C ARG A 38 -0.17 14.94 11.40
N TYR A 39 -1.10 14.39 10.63
CA TYR A 39 -2.45 14.92 10.51
C TYR A 39 -3.13 15.01 11.88
N GLN A 40 -3.02 13.97 12.69
CA GLN A 40 -3.57 13.96 14.05
C GLN A 40 -2.88 15.00 14.94
N GLY A 41 -1.56 15.14 14.85
CA GLY A 41 -0.81 16.14 15.62
C GLY A 41 -1.15 17.58 15.27
N GLU A 42 -1.44 17.85 13.98
CA GLU A 42 -1.73 19.18 13.47
C GLU A 42 -3.21 19.59 13.65
N THR A 43 -4.14 18.64 13.55
CA THR A 43 -5.58 18.94 13.51
C THR A 43 -6.35 18.46 14.74
N GLY A 44 -5.77 17.54 15.52
CA GLY A 44 -6.46 16.82 16.58
C GLY A 44 -7.41 15.70 16.10
N ASN A 45 -7.64 15.58 14.78
CA ASN A 45 -8.49 14.55 14.19
C ASN A 45 -7.68 13.28 13.90
N ALA A 46 -8.25 12.12 14.16
CA ALA A 46 -7.63 10.83 13.86
C ALA A 46 -8.40 10.08 12.79
N VAL A 47 -7.68 9.26 12.02
CA VAL A 47 -8.24 8.33 11.04
C VAL A 47 -7.80 6.91 11.36
N ARG A 48 -8.61 5.92 11.01
CA ARG A 48 -8.28 4.50 11.17
C ARG A 48 -7.88 3.89 9.83
N LEU A 49 -6.59 3.57 9.70
CA LEU A 49 -6.03 2.99 8.49
C LEU A 49 -6.19 1.46 8.48
N VAL A 50 -6.62 0.93 7.35
CA VAL A 50 -6.66 -0.51 7.08
C VAL A 50 -5.87 -0.77 5.80
N PHE A 51 -4.84 -1.62 5.91
CA PHE A 51 -3.95 -1.93 4.79
C PHE A 51 -4.27 -3.30 4.18
N GLY A 52 -4.30 -3.37 2.86
CA GLY A 52 -4.61 -4.60 2.13
C GLY A 52 -4.36 -4.50 0.64
N SER A 53 -4.86 -5.46 -0.14
CA SER A 53 -4.78 -5.38 -1.60
C SER A 53 -5.92 -4.52 -2.17
N SER A 54 -5.61 -3.75 -3.21
CA SER A 54 -6.59 -2.84 -3.84
C SER A 54 -7.80 -3.57 -4.40
N GLY A 55 -7.62 -4.75 -5.00
CA GLY A 55 -8.72 -5.55 -5.53
C GLY A 55 -9.66 -6.08 -4.45
N ASN A 56 -9.12 -6.49 -3.30
CA ASN A 56 -9.94 -6.93 -2.17
C ASN A 56 -10.74 -5.77 -1.58
N PHE A 57 -10.13 -4.60 -1.40
CA PHE A 57 -10.84 -3.41 -0.95
C PHE A 57 -11.93 -2.96 -1.94
N SER A 58 -11.62 -2.97 -3.25
CA SER A 58 -12.62 -2.65 -4.28
C SER A 58 -13.86 -3.56 -4.17
N ARG A 59 -13.66 -4.88 -3.99
CA ARG A 59 -14.76 -5.82 -3.77
C ARG A 59 -15.54 -5.54 -2.49
N GLN A 60 -14.84 -5.30 -1.37
CA GLN A 60 -15.48 -4.97 -0.08
C GLN A 60 -16.30 -3.68 -0.16
N ILE A 61 -15.79 -2.63 -0.82
CA ILE A 61 -16.49 -1.36 -1.03
C ILE A 61 -17.73 -1.57 -1.89
N GLN A 62 -17.66 -2.38 -2.95
CA GLN A 62 -18.83 -2.74 -3.76
C GLN A 62 -19.90 -3.45 -2.93
N GLN A 63 -19.51 -4.29 -1.96
CA GLN A 63 -20.36 -5.00 -1.04
C GLN A 63 -20.87 -4.14 0.14
N GLY A 64 -20.48 -2.87 0.21
CA GLY A 64 -20.97 -1.94 1.21
C GLY A 64 -20.14 -1.84 2.49
N ALA A 65 -18.86 -2.24 2.45
CA ALA A 65 -17.95 -2.02 3.57
C ALA A 65 -17.88 -0.51 3.91
N PRO A 66 -17.82 -0.13 5.21
CA PRO A 66 -18.01 1.24 5.67
C PRO A 66 -16.73 2.09 5.58
N PHE A 67 -15.94 1.89 4.53
CA PHE A 67 -14.81 2.77 4.26
C PHE A 67 -15.31 4.13 3.77
N GLU A 68 -14.54 5.18 4.08
CA GLU A 68 -14.86 6.55 3.69
C GLU A 68 -13.89 7.13 2.66
N LEU A 69 -12.65 6.65 2.64
CA LEU A 69 -11.62 7.01 1.69
C LEU A 69 -10.92 5.74 1.22
N PHE A 70 -10.62 5.64 -0.07
CA PHE A 70 -9.89 4.54 -0.66
C PHE A 70 -8.65 5.05 -1.39
N LEU A 71 -7.48 4.53 -1.01
CA LEU A 71 -6.19 4.76 -1.68
C LEU A 71 -5.77 3.46 -2.38
N SER A 72 -5.90 3.43 -3.69
CA SER A 72 -5.60 2.27 -4.53
C SER A 72 -4.20 2.35 -5.13
N ALA A 73 -3.52 1.21 -5.22
CA ALA A 73 -2.25 1.08 -5.94
C ALA A 73 -2.42 0.96 -7.47
N ASP A 74 -3.66 0.85 -7.96
CA ASP A 74 -4.00 0.90 -9.38
C ASP A 74 -5.29 1.68 -9.56
N GLU A 75 -5.28 2.71 -10.41
CA GLU A 75 -6.42 3.60 -10.65
C GLU A 75 -7.64 2.89 -11.29
N GLN A 76 -7.44 1.75 -11.93
CA GLN A 76 -8.52 0.96 -12.51
C GLN A 76 -9.59 0.58 -11.47
N TYR A 77 -9.18 0.24 -10.25
CA TYR A 77 -10.12 -0.08 -9.17
C TYR A 77 -10.95 1.14 -8.73
N VAL A 78 -10.37 2.33 -8.76
CA VAL A 78 -11.11 3.56 -8.49
C VAL A 78 -12.12 3.85 -9.59
N TRP A 79 -11.74 3.71 -10.85
CA TRP A 79 -12.64 3.92 -11.98
C TRP A 79 -13.79 2.91 -11.99
N GLN A 80 -13.55 1.64 -11.64
CA GLN A 80 -14.60 0.64 -11.47
C GLN A 80 -15.60 1.02 -10.38
N LEU A 81 -15.14 1.53 -9.24
CA LEU A 81 -16.00 2.00 -8.16
C LEU A 81 -16.77 3.26 -8.56
N ALA A 82 -16.16 4.19 -9.29
CA ALA A 82 -16.82 5.38 -9.81
C ALA A 82 -17.93 5.02 -10.81
N ALA A 83 -17.66 4.11 -11.74
CA ALA A 83 -18.64 3.59 -12.67
C ALA A 83 -19.81 2.86 -11.96
N ALA A 84 -19.55 2.24 -10.82
CA ALA A 84 -20.56 1.60 -9.97
C ALA A 84 -21.30 2.60 -9.03
N GLY A 85 -21.02 3.90 -9.14
CA GLY A 85 -21.66 4.94 -8.31
C GLY A 85 -21.30 4.88 -6.82
N LYS A 86 -20.13 4.34 -6.46
CA LYS A 86 -19.68 4.19 -5.07
C LYS A 86 -18.84 5.37 -4.56
N THR A 87 -18.38 6.23 -5.45
CA THR A 87 -17.47 7.35 -5.16
C THR A 87 -18.12 8.69 -5.45
N ARG A 88 -17.61 9.77 -4.83
CA ARG A 88 -18.08 11.14 -5.07
C ARG A 88 -17.68 11.68 -6.45
N ASP A 89 -16.51 11.24 -6.93
CA ASP A 89 -15.91 11.65 -8.20
C ASP A 89 -14.94 10.56 -8.69
N ASN A 90 -14.05 10.90 -9.63
CA ASN A 90 -13.03 9.99 -10.15
C ASN A 90 -11.72 10.02 -9.33
N GLY A 91 -11.67 10.73 -8.21
CA GLY A 91 -10.50 10.85 -7.35
C GLY A 91 -9.31 11.54 -8.00
N VAL A 92 -8.18 11.54 -7.30
CA VAL A 92 -6.93 12.16 -7.75
C VAL A 92 -5.77 11.16 -7.75
N LEU A 93 -4.88 11.31 -8.71
CA LEU A 93 -3.62 10.57 -8.76
C LEU A 93 -2.68 11.16 -7.70
N TYR A 94 -2.23 10.33 -6.73
CA TYR A 94 -1.35 10.79 -5.66
C TYR A 94 0.10 10.36 -5.82
N GLY A 95 0.37 9.28 -6.56
CA GLY A 95 1.71 8.74 -6.76
C GLY A 95 1.80 7.71 -7.87
N ILE A 96 3.03 7.36 -8.22
CA ILE A 96 3.34 6.24 -9.12
C ILE A 96 4.27 5.30 -8.36
N GLY A 97 3.80 4.07 -8.14
CA GLY A 97 4.55 3.03 -7.44
C GLY A 97 5.68 2.44 -8.30
N ARG A 98 6.67 1.86 -7.64
CA ARG A 98 7.78 1.12 -8.26
C ARG A 98 7.92 -0.24 -7.60
N ILE A 99 8.45 -1.22 -8.33
CA ILE A 99 8.76 -2.54 -7.81
C ILE A 99 10.26 -2.77 -7.74
N VAL A 100 10.65 -3.60 -6.78
CA VAL A 100 12.05 -4.03 -6.58
C VAL A 100 12.11 -5.54 -6.46
N VAL A 101 13.20 -6.14 -6.94
CA VAL A 101 13.61 -7.45 -6.47
C VAL A 101 14.33 -7.28 -5.14
N ILE A 102 14.04 -8.13 -4.17
CA ILE A 102 14.63 -8.08 -2.83
C ILE A 102 15.05 -9.49 -2.39
N ALA A 103 16.14 -9.57 -1.64
CA ALA A 103 16.57 -10.81 -1.00
C ALA A 103 17.17 -10.52 0.39
N PRO A 104 16.94 -11.39 1.39
CA PRO A 104 17.68 -11.33 2.65
C PRO A 104 19.18 -11.42 2.37
N ARG A 105 20.01 -10.69 3.13
CA ARG A 105 21.48 -10.74 2.97
C ARG A 105 22.08 -12.13 3.18
N SER A 106 21.34 -13.02 3.86
CA SER A 106 21.71 -14.43 4.02
C SER A 106 21.31 -15.32 2.84
N SER A 107 20.59 -14.77 1.84
CA SER A 107 20.15 -15.52 0.67
C SER A 107 21.31 -15.72 -0.33
N ALA A 108 21.25 -16.83 -1.07
CA ALA A 108 22.13 -17.05 -2.23
C ALA A 108 21.73 -16.19 -3.46
N LEU A 109 20.55 -15.53 -3.40
CA LEU A 109 20.07 -14.68 -4.48
C LEU A 109 20.80 -13.33 -4.49
N THR A 110 21.60 -13.09 -5.52
CA THR A 110 22.14 -11.77 -5.82
C THR A 110 21.05 -10.92 -6.49
N VAL A 111 20.79 -9.73 -5.96
CA VAL A 111 19.78 -8.82 -6.53
C VAL A 111 20.40 -7.86 -7.53
N ASP A 112 19.77 -7.74 -8.69
CA ASP A 112 20.14 -6.81 -9.75
C ASP A 112 18.88 -6.37 -10.52
N ASP A 113 18.96 -5.25 -11.22
CA ASP A 113 17.84 -4.61 -11.90
C ASP A 113 17.32 -5.40 -13.12
N HIS A 114 18.14 -6.32 -13.67
CA HIS A 114 17.79 -7.16 -14.82
C HIS A 114 17.44 -8.60 -14.44
N LEU A 115 17.35 -8.92 -13.15
CA LEU A 115 17.02 -10.26 -12.59
C LEU A 115 18.01 -11.36 -13.07
N ALA A 116 19.23 -11.01 -13.46
CA ALA A 116 20.24 -11.97 -13.90
C ALA A 116 20.67 -12.89 -12.74
N GLY A 117 20.78 -12.34 -11.50
CA GLY A 117 21.05 -13.14 -10.31
C GLY A 117 19.92 -14.11 -9.98
N LEU A 118 18.66 -13.73 -10.19
CA LEU A 118 17.52 -14.64 -10.04
C LEU A 118 17.56 -15.77 -11.07
N GLN A 119 17.88 -15.42 -12.32
CA GLN A 119 18.04 -16.42 -13.38
C GLN A 119 19.14 -17.43 -13.05
N ALA A 120 20.32 -16.97 -12.62
CA ALA A 120 21.43 -17.83 -12.23
C ALA A 120 21.07 -18.73 -11.04
N ALA A 121 20.43 -18.15 -10.01
CA ALA A 121 20.03 -18.91 -8.84
C ALA A 121 18.95 -19.97 -9.13
N LEU A 122 18.05 -19.71 -10.11
CA LEU A 122 17.08 -20.70 -10.59
C LEU A 122 17.78 -21.85 -11.34
N GLN A 123 18.75 -21.55 -12.22
CA GLN A 123 19.53 -22.56 -12.95
C GLN A 123 20.32 -23.46 -12.00
N LEU A 124 20.82 -22.90 -10.90
CA LEU A 124 21.54 -23.65 -9.86
C LEU A 124 20.62 -24.33 -8.83
N SER A 125 19.29 -24.28 -9.03
CA SER A 125 18.29 -24.84 -8.11
C SER A 125 18.37 -24.25 -6.68
N GLN A 126 18.87 -23.04 -6.53
CA GLN A 126 19.02 -22.35 -5.24
C GLN A 126 17.74 -21.62 -4.79
N ILE A 127 16.74 -21.50 -5.67
CA ILE A 127 15.44 -20.93 -5.37
C ILE A 127 14.42 -22.05 -5.22
N SER A 128 13.95 -22.25 -3.99
CA SER A 128 12.84 -23.14 -3.67
C SER A 128 11.53 -22.39 -3.45
N LYS A 129 11.62 -21.12 -2.97
CA LYS A 129 10.47 -20.23 -2.74
C LYS A 129 10.83 -18.81 -3.12
N PHE A 130 9.91 -18.13 -3.82
CA PHE A 130 10.04 -16.75 -4.24
C PHE A 130 8.72 -16.01 -3.99
N ALA A 131 8.75 -14.89 -3.26
CA ALA A 131 7.56 -14.22 -2.79
C ALA A 131 7.11 -13.11 -3.74
N ILE A 132 5.83 -13.08 -4.07
CA ILE A 132 5.15 -11.95 -4.71
C ILE A 132 3.76 -11.77 -4.07
N ALA A 133 3.15 -10.60 -4.22
CA ALA A 133 1.72 -10.45 -3.90
C ALA A 133 0.88 -11.28 -4.90
N ASN A 134 -0.31 -11.73 -4.49
CA ASN A 134 -1.18 -12.52 -5.37
C ASN A 134 -1.67 -11.67 -6.57
N PRO A 135 -1.30 -12.01 -7.83
CA PRO A 135 -1.66 -11.24 -9.01
C PRO A 135 -3.18 -11.15 -9.27
N GLU A 136 -3.97 -12.07 -8.73
CA GLU A 136 -5.42 -12.09 -8.94
C GLU A 136 -6.12 -10.83 -8.41
N HIS A 137 -5.55 -10.19 -7.37
CA HIS A 137 -6.20 -9.05 -6.71
C HIS A 137 -5.25 -7.96 -6.20
N ALA A 138 -3.92 -8.18 -6.28
CA ALA A 138 -2.94 -7.22 -5.82
C ALA A 138 -2.18 -6.60 -7.00
N PRO A 139 -2.27 -5.27 -7.24
CA PRO A 139 -1.58 -4.60 -8.34
C PRO A 139 -0.08 -4.87 -8.38
N TYR A 140 0.57 -4.85 -7.24
CA TYR A 140 2.00 -5.16 -7.15
C TYR A 140 2.34 -6.60 -7.56
N GLY A 141 1.42 -7.55 -7.33
CA GLY A 141 1.54 -8.92 -7.82
C GLY A 141 1.44 -9.01 -9.33
N GLN A 142 0.50 -8.27 -9.94
CA GLN A 142 0.39 -8.18 -11.40
C GLN A 142 1.64 -7.60 -12.03
N ARG A 143 2.19 -6.51 -11.47
CA ARG A 143 3.45 -5.91 -11.98
C ARG A 143 4.64 -6.84 -11.79
N ALA A 144 4.68 -7.62 -10.68
CA ALA A 144 5.70 -8.64 -10.46
C ALA A 144 5.62 -9.76 -11.52
N GLU A 145 4.41 -10.25 -11.82
CA GLU A 145 4.19 -11.23 -12.88
C GLU A 145 4.62 -10.69 -14.25
N GLU A 146 4.23 -9.47 -14.61
CA GLU A 146 4.61 -8.83 -15.87
C GLU A 146 6.15 -8.73 -16.01
N ALA A 147 6.83 -8.27 -14.95
CA ALA A 147 8.29 -8.16 -14.95
C ALA A 147 8.97 -9.53 -15.07
N LEU A 148 8.47 -10.56 -14.37
CA LEU A 148 8.99 -11.92 -14.46
C LEU A 148 8.75 -12.55 -15.84
N ARG A 149 7.59 -12.26 -16.46
CA ARG A 149 7.32 -12.68 -17.85
C ARG A 149 8.23 -11.97 -18.84
N HIS A 150 8.47 -10.66 -18.67
CA HIS A 150 9.40 -9.90 -19.48
C HIS A 150 10.82 -10.48 -19.42
N ALA A 151 11.27 -10.88 -18.23
CA ALA A 151 12.56 -11.50 -18.01
C ALA A 151 12.64 -12.99 -18.46
N GLY A 152 11.50 -13.59 -18.87
CA GLY A 152 11.43 -15.02 -19.22
C GLY A 152 11.56 -15.97 -18.01
N LEU A 153 11.30 -15.50 -16.79
CA LEU A 153 11.50 -16.27 -15.54
C LEU A 153 10.19 -16.78 -14.93
N TRP A 154 9.05 -16.34 -15.44
CA TRP A 154 7.74 -16.69 -14.87
C TRP A 154 7.50 -18.20 -14.79
N ASP A 155 7.76 -18.91 -15.89
CA ASP A 155 7.50 -20.36 -15.96
C ASP A 155 8.45 -21.16 -15.06
N ALA A 156 9.71 -20.73 -14.94
CA ALA A 156 10.69 -21.36 -14.04
C ALA A 156 10.36 -21.19 -12.54
N LEU A 157 9.53 -20.20 -12.21
CA LEU A 157 9.04 -19.93 -10.86
C LEU A 157 7.72 -20.64 -10.52
N GLN A 158 7.05 -21.26 -11.50
CA GLN A 158 5.84 -22.04 -11.23
C GLN A 158 6.12 -23.14 -10.22
N GLY A 159 5.24 -23.28 -9.21
CA GLY A 159 5.42 -24.20 -8.08
C GLY A 159 6.41 -23.72 -7.00
N LYS A 160 7.11 -22.60 -7.21
CA LYS A 160 8.02 -21.96 -6.25
C LYS A 160 7.46 -20.66 -5.68
N LEU A 161 6.40 -20.12 -6.27
CA LEU A 161 5.81 -18.85 -5.83
C LEU A 161 5.14 -19.01 -4.46
N VAL A 162 5.40 -18.04 -3.59
CA VAL A 162 4.70 -17.83 -2.33
C VAL A 162 3.89 -16.56 -2.48
N LEU A 163 2.57 -16.70 -2.52
CA LEU A 163 1.66 -15.60 -2.79
C LEU A 163 1.22 -14.93 -1.48
N GLY A 164 1.57 -13.65 -1.32
CA GLY A 164 1.05 -12.82 -0.24
C GLY A 164 -0.33 -12.26 -0.60
N GLU A 165 -1.22 -12.17 0.38
CA GLU A 165 -2.54 -11.55 0.22
C GLU A 165 -2.45 -10.09 -0.26
N ASN A 166 -1.36 -9.43 0.06
CA ASN A 166 -1.00 -8.09 -0.40
C ASN A 166 0.53 -7.95 -0.44
N VAL A 167 1.02 -6.81 -0.92
CA VAL A 167 2.46 -6.61 -1.11
C VAL A 167 3.25 -6.48 0.21
N ALA A 168 2.63 -6.10 1.31
CA ALA A 168 3.30 -6.08 2.61
C ALA A 168 3.52 -7.50 3.15
N GLN A 169 2.56 -8.42 2.95
CA GLN A 169 2.75 -9.82 3.28
C GLN A 169 3.80 -10.48 2.37
N ALA A 170 3.82 -10.14 1.08
CA ALA A 170 4.89 -10.60 0.19
C ALA A 170 6.27 -10.11 0.66
N ALA A 171 6.39 -8.85 1.10
CA ALA A 171 7.61 -8.30 1.69
C ALA A 171 8.02 -9.07 2.96
N GLN A 172 7.08 -9.40 3.81
CA GLN A 172 7.32 -10.21 5.00
C GLN A 172 7.86 -11.61 4.62
N PHE A 173 7.26 -12.29 3.64
CA PHE A 173 7.75 -13.60 3.19
C PHE A 173 9.15 -13.50 2.56
N ALA A 174 9.41 -12.46 1.76
CA ALA A 174 10.68 -12.25 1.10
C ALA A 174 11.84 -11.93 2.07
N THR A 175 11.55 -11.38 3.26
CA THR A 175 12.58 -10.89 4.19
C THR A 175 12.73 -11.71 5.47
N SER A 176 11.76 -12.59 5.79
CA SER A 176 11.76 -13.41 7.01
C SER A 176 12.55 -14.72 6.91
N GLY A 177 13.16 -15.00 5.74
CA GLY A 177 13.82 -16.28 5.47
C GLY A 177 12.87 -17.40 5.02
N ASN A 178 11.57 -17.12 4.90
CA ASN A 178 10.59 -18.08 4.38
C ASN A 178 10.66 -18.25 2.85
N ALA A 179 11.30 -17.32 2.16
CA ALA A 179 11.62 -17.37 0.74
C ALA A 179 13.06 -16.88 0.53
N GLN A 180 13.68 -17.26 -0.60
CA GLN A 180 15.03 -16.81 -0.94
C GLN A 180 15.04 -15.35 -1.41
N GLY A 181 13.89 -14.79 -1.72
CA GLY A 181 13.69 -13.41 -2.14
C GLY A 181 12.28 -13.20 -2.65
N GLY A 182 12.05 -12.06 -3.31
CA GLY A 182 10.74 -11.73 -3.86
C GLY A 182 10.75 -10.47 -4.71
N ILE A 183 9.59 -10.12 -5.27
CA ILE A 183 9.34 -8.80 -5.86
C ILE A 183 8.29 -8.10 -5.01
N ILE A 184 8.64 -6.91 -4.52
CA ILE A 184 7.82 -6.12 -3.60
C ILE A 184 7.76 -4.65 -4.02
N ALA A 185 6.99 -3.84 -3.26
CA ALA A 185 6.96 -2.39 -3.45
C ALA A 185 8.28 -1.75 -3.00
N TYR A 186 8.78 -0.80 -3.78
CA TYR A 186 9.96 -0.01 -3.41
C TYR A 186 9.76 0.75 -2.11
N SER A 187 8.56 1.27 -1.87
CA SER A 187 8.20 1.95 -0.62
C SER A 187 8.40 1.09 0.63
N LEU A 188 8.13 -0.21 0.54
CA LEU A 188 8.36 -1.15 1.64
C LEU A 188 9.84 -1.51 1.79
N ALA A 189 10.59 -1.61 0.68
CA ALA A 189 12.02 -1.91 0.72
C ALA A 189 12.82 -0.78 1.37
N LEU A 190 12.37 0.48 1.24
CA LEU A 190 12.99 1.65 1.87
C LEU A 190 12.77 1.72 3.39
N ALA A 191 11.83 0.96 3.93
CA ALA A 191 11.58 0.96 5.37
C ALA A 191 12.86 0.54 6.13
N PRO A 192 13.28 1.29 7.18
CA PRO A 192 14.55 1.03 7.87
C PRO A 192 14.70 -0.40 8.41
N ALA A 193 13.59 -1.03 8.81
CA ALA A 193 13.57 -2.40 9.28
C ALA A 193 13.90 -3.40 8.17
N VAL A 194 13.41 -3.16 6.95
CA VAL A 194 13.65 -3.99 5.77
C VAL A 194 15.03 -3.74 5.20
N ALA A 195 15.42 -2.48 4.98
CA ALA A 195 16.69 -2.07 4.39
C ALA A 195 17.93 -2.56 5.19
N ARG A 196 17.77 -2.78 6.50
CA ARG A 196 18.86 -3.34 7.33
C ARG A 196 19.09 -4.83 7.12
N GLN A 197 18.10 -5.58 6.67
CA GLN A 197 18.12 -7.05 6.63
C GLN A 197 18.21 -7.63 5.21
N ALA A 198 17.92 -6.83 4.20
CA ALA A 198 17.82 -7.28 2.81
C ALA A 198 18.48 -6.27 1.86
N ASP A 199 18.99 -6.79 0.77
CA ASP A 199 19.43 -6.02 -0.37
C ASP A 199 18.32 -5.99 -1.43
N PHE A 200 18.22 -4.90 -2.19
CA PHE A 200 17.20 -4.77 -3.23
C PHE A 200 17.72 -3.99 -4.45
N ALA A 201 17.12 -4.23 -5.60
CA ALA A 201 17.37 -3.50 -6.84
C ALA A 201 16.04 -3.14 -7.52
N LEU A 202 15.98 -1.91 -8.08
CA LEU A 202 14.81 -1.42 -8.82
C LEU A 202 14.67 -2.17 -10.15
N ILE A 203 13.48 -2.71 -10.40
CA ILE A 203 13.16 -3.29 -11.70
C ILE A 203 12.85 -2.15 -12.69
N PRO A 204 13.30 -2.24 -13.99
CA PRO A 204 13.03 -1.23 -14.98
C PRO A 204 11.54 -0.97 -15.17
N ALA A 205 11.13 0.30 -15.20
CA ALA A 205 9.72 0.68 -15.27
C ALA A 205 9.02 0.28 -16.58
N ASN A 206 9.78 0.00 -17.63
CA ASN A 206 9.26 -0.45 -18.92
C ASN A 206 9.05 -1.97 -19.02
N TRP A 207 9.33 -2.72 -17.94
CA TRP A 207 9.07 -4.17 -17.87
C TRP A 207 7.65 -4.52 -17.41
N HIS A 208 6.91 -3.53 -16.95
CA HIS A 208 5.56 -3.70 -16.44
C HIS A 208 4.72 -2.45 -16.70
N GLN A 209 3.41 -2.60 -16.63
CA GLN A 209 2.51 -1.45 -16.67
C GLN A 209 2.74 -0.54 -15.45
N PRO A 210 2.57 0.79 -15.59
CA PRO A 210 2.76 1.72 -14.48
C PRO A 210 1.76 1.46 -13.36
N LEU A 211 2.22 1.60 -12.10
CA LEU A 211 1.38 1.59 -10.91
C LEU A 211 0.85 3.00 -10.65
N LEU A 212 -0.13 3.44 -11.43
CA LEU A 212 -0.77 4.74 -11.27
C LEU A 212 -1.72 4.68 -10.06
N GLN A 213 -1.29 5.30 -8.96
CA GLN A 213 -1.98 5.20 -7.68
C GLN A 213 -2.95 6.36 -7.48
N ARG A 214 -4.22 6.02 -7.27
CA ARG A 214 -5.32 6.98 -7.17
C ARG A 214 -6.07 6.83 -5.85
N MET A 215 -6.45 7.96 -5.26
CA MET A 215 -7.30 8.00 -4.07
C MET A 215 -8.64 8.66 -4.39
N VAL A 216 -9.69 8.23 -3.70
CA VAL A 216 -11.05 8.71 -3.93
C VAL A 216 -11.87 8.67 -2.64
N LEU A 217 -12.70 9.70 -2.43
CA LEU A 217 -13.71 9.73 -1.39
C LEU A 217 -14.92 8.85 -1.78
N LEU A 218 -15.35 8.02 -0.86
CA LEU A 218 -16.57 7.24 -1.01
C LEU A 218 -17.79 8.10 -0.66
N ASN A 219 -18.98 7.68 -1.09
CA ASN A 219 -20.21 8.48 -0.95
C ASN A 219 -20.56 8.82 0.51
N ASN A 220 -20.23 7.92 1.45
CA ASN A 220 -20.47 8.08 2.89
C ASN A 220 -19.37 8.86 3.63
N ALA A 221 -18.36 9.40 2.93
CA ALA A 221 -17.26 10.10 3.57
C ALA A 221 -17.74 11.32 4.37
N GLY A 222 -17.33 11.41 5.64
CA GLY A 222 -17.57 12.54 6.53
C GLY A 222 -16.57 13.69 6.35
N SER A 223 -16.65 14.68 7.22
CA SER A 223 -15.79 15.87 7.19
C SER A 223 -14.32 15.54 7.46
N VAL A 224 -14.04 14.67 8.42
CA VAL A 224 -12.65 14.25 8.76
C VAL A 224 -11.98 13.55 7.58
N SER A 225 -12.70 12.65 6.88
CA SER A 225 -12.17 11.98 5.68
C SER A 225 -11.93 12.96 4.55
N LEU A 226 -12.81 13.95 4.36
CA LEU A 226 -12.62 15.02 3.36
C LEU A 226 -11.39 15.89 3.70
N ASP A 227 -11.20 16.24 4.96
CA ASP A 227 -10.05 17.02 5.40
C ASP A 227 -8.76 16.23 5.24
N PHE A 228 -8.75 14.95 5.62
CA PHE A 228 -7.58 14.07 5.41
C PHE A 228 -7.26 13.88 3.92
N TYR A 229 -8.27 13.69 3.07
CA TYR A 229 -8.10 13.64 1.62
C TYR A 229 -7.44 14.90 1.04
N ARG A 230 -7.82 16.10 1.54
CA ARG A 230 -7.19 17.37 1.16
C ARG A 230 -5.78 17.50 1.72
N TYR A 231 -5.56 17.07 2.95
CA TYR A 231 -4.26 17.05 3.60
C TYR A 231 -3.24 16.23 2.80
N LEU A 232 -3.62 15.07 2.31
CA LEU A 232 -2.76 14.20 1.49
C LEU A 232 -2.32 14.84 0.15
N GLN A 233 -3.01 15.86 -0.31
CA GLN A 233 -2.70 16.59 -1.55
C GLN A 233 -1.76 17.79 -1.33
N GLN A 234 -1.51 18.18 -0.10
CA GLN A 234 -0.64 19.30 0.23
C GLN A 234 0.82 19.03 -0.14
N PRO A 235 1.61 20.07 -0.42
CA PRO A 235 3.01 19.94 -0.81
C PRO A 235 3.84 19.11 0.19
N GLU A 236 3.57 19.25 1.50
CA GLU A 236 4.29 18.55 2.57
C GLU A 236 3.97 17.04 2.57
N ALA A 237 2.72 16.66 2.39
CA ALA A 237 2.33 15.27 2.24
C ALA A 237 2.93 14.63 0.97
N ARG A 238 2.95 15.38 -0.14
CA ARG A 238 3.58 14.95 -1.40
C ARG A 238 5.08 14.69 -1.23
N LYS A 239 5.79 15.52 -0.46
CA LYS A 239 7.21 15.27 -0.14
C LYS A 239 7.40 13.95 0.62
N ILE A 240 6.50 13.65 1.56
CA ILE A 240 6.55 12.40 2.33
C ILE A 240 6.36 11.20 1.39
N PHE A 241 5.36 11.20 0.49
CA PHE A 241 5.24 10.16 -0.52
C PHE A 241 6.53 9.98 -1.33
N SER A 242 7.16 11.09 -1.77
CA SER A 242 8.44 11.02 -2.50
C SER A 242 9.58 10.42 -1.66
N GLN A 243 9.66 10.75 -0.37
CA GLN A 243 10.66 10.18 0.54
C GLN A 243 10.51 8.66 0.71
N TYR A 244 9.27 8.16 0.62
CA TYR A 244 8.97 6.74 0.60
C TYR A 244 9.04 6.11 -0.81
N GLY A 245 9.67 6.78 -1.79
CA GLY A 245 9.99 6.22 -3.10
C GLY A 245 8.87 6.24 -4.13
N PHE A 246 7.76 6.94 -3.86
CA PHE A 246 6.74 7.20 -4.88
C PHE A 246 7.20 8.29 -5.84
N LEU A 247 7.02 8.08 -7.14
CA LEU A 247 7.16 9.16 -8.11
C LEU A 247 5.90 10.02 -8.04
N LEU A 248 6.09 11.33 -8.02
CA LEU A 248 4.95 12.25 -7.93
C LEU A 248 4.42 12.57 -9.34
N PRO A 249 3.09 12.52 -9.56
CA PRO A 249 2.49 13.04 -10.78
C PRO A 249 2.73 14.56 -10.86
N ALA A 250 2.71 15.12 -12.08
CA ALA A 250 2.71 16.57 -12.24
C ALA A 250 1.59 17.18 -11.40
N ALA A 251 1.84 18.37 -10.83
CA ALA A 251 0.80 19.11 -10.11
C ALA A 251 -0.37 19.38 -11.07
N GLN A 252 -1.55 18.95 -10.69
CA GLN A 252 -2.80 19.20 -11.43
C GLN A 252 -3.38 20.56 -11.04
#